data_a9ce01eebf3a6940a7a726ee5ffba28c
#
_entry.id   a9ce01eebf3a6940a7a726ee5ffba28c
#
_cell.length_a   1.000
_cell.length_b   1.000
_cell.length_c   1.000
_cell.angle_alpha   90.00
_cell.angle_beta   90.00
_cell.angle_gamma   90.00
#
_symmetry.space_group_name_H-M   'P 1'
#
loop_
_entity.id
_entity.type
_entity.pdbx_description
1 polymer ?
#
loop_
_entity_poly.entity_id
_entity_poly.type
_entity_poly.pdbx_seq_one_letter_code
_entity_poly.pdbx_strand_id
1 'polypeptide(L)'
;MMRRSSAGPVIGLIVLVGLTLNVAIRAQAPQQLFATWKLNPAKSTFSPGPAPKSMTVTYSPAGFGMKIVVDVVPAQGAPQHWVMTPMYDGADHPVTGYPDADTISIRRISDTKGESTFKKAGKVMAINVRTLSADGKTLTIETKGTTVDGKPRHDVAVYDK
;
A
#
# COMPACT_ATOMS: atom_id res chain seq x y z
N MET A 1 -31.32 -71.38 -39.92
CA MET A 1 -32.04 -70.31 -39.23
C MET A 1 -31.00 -69.50 -38.40
N MET A 2 -30.44 -68.45 -39.03
CA MET A 2 -29.32 -67.65 -38.47
C MET A 2 -29.88 -66.42 -37.78
N ARG A 3 -29.64 -66.29 -36.47
CA ARG A 3 -29.92 -65.08 -35.71
C ARG A 3 -28.71 -64.13 -35.80
N ARG A 4 -28.88 -62.99 -36.41
CA ARG A 4 -27.92 -61.89 -36.37
C ARG A 4 -28.11 -61.07 -35.07
N SER A 5 -27.05 -61.02 -34.29
CA SER A 5 -26.97 -60.14 -33.12
C SER A 5 -26.43 -58.78 -33.58
N SER A 6 -27.21 -57.74 -33.42
CA SER A 6 -26.77 -56.34 -33.69
C SER A 6 -26.21 -55.75 -32.41
N ALA A 7 -24.91 -55.47 -32.35
CA ALA A 7 -24.27 -54.69 -31.33
C ALA A 7 -24.39 -53.19 -31.72
N GLY A 8 -25.13 -52.42 -30.90
CA GLY A 8 -25.20 -50.98 -31.05
C GLY A 8 -23.98 -50.29 -30.38
N PRO A 9 -23.55 -49.12 -30.89
CA PRO A 9 -22.41 -48.43 -30.34
C PRO A 9 -22.78 -47.71 -29.01
N VAL A 10 -22.00 -47.99 -27.96
CA VAL A 10 -22.04 -47.26 -26.72
C VAL A 10 -21.30 -45.93 -26.91
N ILE A 11 -22.04 -44.82 -26.99
CA ILE A 11 -21.47 -43.47 -27.03
C ILE A 11 -21.12 -43.11 -25.61
N GLY A 12 -19.83 -43.17 -25.27
CA GLY A 12 -19.29 -42.68 -23.98
C GLY A 12 -19.32 -41.16 -23.96
N LEU A 13 -20.14 -40.58 -23.09
CA LEU A 13 -20.18 -39.16 -22.81
C LEU A 13 -18.96 -38.78 -21.93
N ILE A 14 -17.95 -38.18 -22.55
CA ILE A 14 -16.81 -37.61 -21.81
C ILE A 14 -17.25 -36.26 -21.22
N VAL A 15 -17.54 -36.21 -19.93
CA VAL A 15 -17.77 -34.97 -19.19
C VAL A 15 -16.40 -34.36 -18.90
N LEU A 16 -16.02 -33.35 -19.68
CA LEU A 16 -14.86 -32.50 -19.42
C LEU A 16 -15.23 -31.56 -18.27
N VAL A 17 -14.82 -31.91 -17.04
CA VAL A 17 -14.88 -31.00 -15.89
C VAL A 17 -13.78 -29.94 -16.07
N GLY A 18 -14.14 -28.79 -16.59
CA GLY A 18 -13.28 -27.64 -16.71
C GLY A 18 -12.97 -27.09 -15.31
N LEU A 19 -11.76 -27.37 -14.82
CA LEU A 19 -11.24 -26.77 -13.58
C LEU A 19 -10.90 -25.31 -13.88
N THR A 20 -11.82 -24.37 -13.59
CA THR A 20 -11.52 -22.93 -13.66
C THR A 20 -10.63 -22.57 -12.49
N LEU A 21 -9.31 -22.45 -12.73
CA LEU A 21 -8.41 -21.82 -11.78
C LEU A 21 -8.81 -20.33 -11.62
N ASN A 22 -9.51 -20.03 -10.55
CA ASN A 22 -9.68 -18.65 -10.09
C ASN A 22 -8.33 -18.16 -9.56
N VAL A 23 -7.49 -17.60 -10.44
CA VAL A 23 -6.30 -16.85 -10.02
C VAL A 23 -6.81 -15.56 -9.39
N ALA A 24 -6.87 -15.52 -8.06
CA ALA A 24 -7.11 -14.29 -7.35
C ALA A 24 -5.95 -13.33 -7.68
N ILE A 25 -6.21 -12.34 -8.56
CA ILE A 25 -5.28 -11.25 -8.84
C ILE A 25 -5.18 -10.45 -7.55
N ARG A 26 -4.15 -10.73 -6.76
CA ARG A 26 -3.85 -9.95 -5.55
C ARG A 26 -3.45 -8.55 -6.00
N ALA A 27 -4.11 -7.54 -5.44
CA ALA A 27 -3.84 -6.15 -5.74
C ALA A 27 -2.40 -5.80 -5.31
N GLN A 28 -1.49 -5.67 -6.27
CA GLN A 28 -0.12 -5.22 -6.05
C GLN A 28 -0.04 -3.70 -6.19
N ALA A 29 1.00 -3.10 -5.58
CA ALA A 29 1.28 -1.69 -5.79
C ALA A 29 1.65 -1.43 -7.27
N PRO A 30 1.29 -0.24 -7.81
CA PRO A 30 1.70 0.13 -9.16
C PRO A 30 3.24 0.20 -9.25
N GLN A 31 3.82 -0.35 -10.30
CA GLN A 31 5.27 -0.38 -10.54
C GLN A 31 5.91 1.02 -10.47
N GLN A 32 5.21 2.04 -10.94
CA GLN A 32 5.67 3.43 -10.95
C GLN A 32 5.85 4.01 -9.54
N LEU A 33 5.21 3.43 -8.52
CA LEU A 33 5.38 3.80 -7.13
C LEU A 33 6.77 3.43 -6.60
N PHE A 34 7.36 2.34 -7.09
CA PHE A 34 8.65 1.84 -6.62
C PHE A 34 9.79 2.73 -7.05
N ALA A 35 10.13 3.68 -6.19
CA ALA A 35 11.14 4.70 -6.37
C ALA A 35 11.46 5.36 -5.03
N THR A 36 12.47 6.24 -5.04
CA THR A 36 12.72 7.20 -3.97
C THR A 36 12.07 8.53 -4.31
N TRP A 37 11.23 9.00 -3.42
CA TRP A 37 10.42 10.22 -3.53
C TRP A 37 10.95 11.26 -2.56
N LYS A 38 11.26 12.45 -3.06
CA LYS A 38 11.81 13.56 -2.25
C LYS A 38 10.72 14.59 -2.01
N LEU A 39 10.57 15.00 -0.75
CA LEU A 39 9.60 16.04 -0.37
C LEU A 39 9.88 17.34 -1.13
N ASN A 40 8.82 17.91 -1.68
CA ASN A 40 8.79 19.26 -2.23
C ASN A 40 8.10 20.19 -1.21
N PRO A 41 8.86 20.93 -0.38
CA PRO A 41 8.26 21.76 0.66
C PRO A 41 7.37 22.86 0.11
N ALA A 42 7.71 23.40 -1.08
CA ALA A 42 6.95 24.50 -1.68
C ALA A 42 5.55 24.09 -2.14
N LYS A 43 5.32 22.79 -2.36
CA LYS A 43 4.03 22.23 -2.76
C LYS A 43 3.29 21.55 -1.60
N SER A 44 3.88 21.55 -0.38
CA SER A 44 3.39 20.78 0.77
C SER A 44 2.85 21.69 1.87
N THR A 45 1.88 21.19 2.64
CA THR A 45 1.34 21.84 3.82
C THR A 45 1.32 20.87 4.99
N PHE A 46 1.62 21.38 6.21
CA PHE A 46 1.65 20.57 7.42
C PHE A 46 0.87 21.29 8.53
N SER A 47 0.01 20.54 9.21
CA SER A 47 -0.80 21.07 10.33
C SER A 47 -1.00 19.98 11.40
N PRO A 48 -0.59 20.22 12.66
CA PRO A 48 0.16 21.37 13.12
C PRO A 48 1.60 21.31 12.59
N GLY A 49 2.08 22.41 11.96
CA GLY A 49 3.45 22.54 11.43
C GLY A 49 4.45 22.82 12.54
N PRO A 50 5.77 22.84 12.28
CA PRO A 50 6.38 23.19 11.00
C PRO A 50 6.64 22.01 10.07
N ALA A 51 6.85 22.31 8.77
CA ALA A 51 7.32 21.34 7.79
C ALA A 51 8.71 20.79 8.17
N PRO A 52 9.02 19.51 7.85
CA PRO A 52 10.37 18.98 7.99
C PRO A 52 11.34 19.69 7.06
N LYS A 53 12.63 19.75 7.44
CA LYS A 53 13.71 20.29 6.61
C LYS A 53 13.90 19.46 5.33
N SER A 54 13.79 18.14 5.46
CA SER A 54 13.77 17.19 4.34
C SER A 54 13.03 15.93 4.72
N MET A 55 12.48 15.25 3.73
CA MET A 55 11.87 13.93 3.89
C MET A 55 12.00 13.16 2.59
N THR A 56 12.41 11.92 2.68
CA THR A 56 12.38 10.98 1.56
C THR A 56 11.54 9.77 1.91
N VAL A 57 10.81 9.25 0.93
CA VAL A 57 10.07 8.01 1.05
C VAL A 57 10.50 7.10 -0.08
N THR A 58 11.06 5.94 0.27
CA THR A 58 11.46 4.92 -0.72
C THR A 58 10.50 3.75 -0.64
N TYR A 59 9.88 3.44 -1.77
CA TYR A 59 9.07 2.24 -1.93
C TYR A 59 9.82 1.22 -2.76
N SER A 60 9.84 -0.03 -2.33
CA SER A 60 10.39 -1.17 -3.06
C SER A 60 9.48 -2.39 -2.95
N PRO A 61 9.48 -3.32 -3.93
CA PRO A 61 8.70 -4.55 -3.84
C PRO A 61 9.16 -5.40 -2.65
N ALA A 62 8.20 -6.02 -1.95
CA ALA A 62 8.47 -6.99 -0.89
C ALA A 62 7.34 -8.03 -0.85
N GLY A 63 7.57 -9.20 -1.43
CA GLY A 63 6.58 -10.29 -1.49
C GLY A 63 5.23 -9.81 -2.06
N PHE A 64 4.15 -10.03 -1.31
CA PHE A 64 2.79 -9.58 -1.66
C PHE A 64 2.46 -8.16 -1.18
N GLY A 65 3.47 -7.38 -0.81
CA GLY A 65 3.33 -6.02 -0.31
C GLY A 65 4.43 -5.12 -0.83
N MET A 66 4.91 -4.24 0.04
CA MET A 66 5.99 -3.32 -0.26
C MET A 66 6.82 -3.05 0.99
N LYS A 67 8.12 -2.83 0.81
CA LYS A 67 8.96 -2.22 1.82
C LYS A 67 8.88 -0.70 1.64
N ILE A 68 8.67 0.00 2.74
CA ILE A 68 8.62 1.46 2.80
C ILE A 68 9.72 1.90 3.77
N VAL A 69 10.61 2.77 3.30
CA VAL A 69 11.64 3.41 4.11
C VAL A 69 11.40 4.90 4.07
N VAL A 70 11.37 5.53 5.24
CA VAL A 70 11.15 6.96 5.38
C VAL A 70 12.31 7.55 6.18
N ASP A 71 13.00 8.51 5.58
CA ASP A 71 14.06 9.29 6.23
C ASP A 71 13.58 10.73 6.37
N VAL A 72 13.60 11.25 7.59
CA VAL A 72 13.11 12.60 7.92
C VAL A 72 14.17 13.37 8.67
N VAL A 73 14.41 14.60 8.23
CA VAL A 73 15.08 15.62 9.03
C VAL A 73 13.99 16.59 9.48
N PRO A 74 13.52 16.49 10.75
CA PRO A 74 12.45 17.37 11.24
C PRO A 74 12.93 18.81 11.32
N ALA A 75 12.00 19.76 11.44
CA ALA A 75 12.32 21.16 11.65
C ALA A 75 13.18 21.38 12.92
N GLN A 76 12.93 20.58 13.94
CA GLN A 76 13.67 20.53 15.18
C GLN A 76 13.89 19.06 15.60
N GLY A 77 14.99 18.80 16.33
CA GLY A 77 15.33 17.46 16.80
C GLY A 77 16.24 16.68 15.86
N ALA A 78 16.48 15.43 16.22
CA ALA A 78 17.38 14.51 15.49
C ALA A 78 16.70 13.94 14.23
N PRO A 79 17.49 13.55 13.20
CA PRO A 79 17.00 12.78 12.08
C PRO A 79 16.29 11.50 12.54
N GLN A 80 15.26 11.09 11.80
CA GLN A 80 14.46 9.92 12.09
C GLN A 80 14.47 8.98 10.86
N HIS A 81 14.43 7.69 11.14
CA HIS A 81 14.43 6.64 10.15
C HIS A 81 13.36 5.60 10.48
N TRP A 82 12.42 5.37 9.58
CA TRP A 82 11.33 4.42 9.76
C TRP A 82 11.36 3.33 8.70
N VAL A 83 11.08 2.11 9.10
CA VAL A 83 10.99 0.97 8.17
C VAL A 83 9.70 0.19 8.45
N MET A 84 9.01 -0.16 7.39
CA MET A 84 7.81 -0.97 7.44
C MET A 84 7.68 -1.83 6.19
N THR A 85 7.09 -3.02 6.33
CA THR A 85 6.88 -3.95 5.22
C THR A 85 5.44 -4.48 5.24
N PRO A 86 4.45 -3.60 4.97
CA PRO A 86 3.06 -4.00 4.95
C PRO A 86 2.73 -4.84 3.71
N MET A 87 1.73 -5.73 3.86
CA MET A 87 1.16 -6.53 2.78
C MET A 87 -0.28 -6.10 2.48
N TYR A 88 -0.76 -6.40 1.26
CA TYR A 88 -2.16 -6.17 0.86
C TYR A 88 -3.08 -7.31 1.32
N ASP A 89 -3.05 -7.64 2.61
CA ASP A 89 -3.82 -8.72 3.24
C ASP A 89 -4.86 -8.21 4.26
N GLY A 90 -4.89 -6.87 4.46
CA GLY A 90 -5.79 -6.22 5.42
C GLY A 90 -5.35 -6.34 6.89
N ALA A 91 -4.22 -7.01 7.17
CA ALA A 91 -3.69 -7.16 8.51
C ALA A 91 -2.82 -5.96 8.91
N ASP A 92 -2.63 -5.79 10.22
CA ASP A 92 -1.69 -4.82 10.77
C ASP A 92 -0.28 -5.41 10.77
N HIS A 93 0.68 -4.70 10.17
CA HIS A 93 2.09 -5.06 10.09
C HIS A 93 2.94 -4.12 10.94
N PRO A 94 4.08 -4.61 11.51
CA PRO A 94 4.93 -3.78 12.35
C PRO A 94 5.52 -2.56 11.65
N VAL A 95 5.63 -1.46 12.39
CA VAL A 95 6.37 -0.25 12.02
C VAL A 95 7.56 -0.11 12.97
N THR A 96 8.76 0.06 12.43
CA THR A 96 9.97 0.24 13.22
C THR A 96 10.48 1.67 13.08
N GLY A 97 10.85 2.29 14.21
CA GLY A 97 11.47 3.62 14.26
C GLY A 97 10.49 4.80 14.22
N TYR A 98 9.20 4.59 13.94
CA TYR A 98 8.21 5.67 13.93
C TYR A 98 7.58 5.85 15.32
N PRO A 99 7.75 7.02 15.98
CA PRO A 99 7.27 7.19 17.34
C PRO A 99 5.74 7.23 17.46
N ASP A 100 5.04 7.64 16.40
CA ASP A 100 3.59 7.86 16.40
C ASP A 100 2.77 6.63 16.05
N ALA A 101 3.41 5.52 15.63
CA ALA A 101 2.72 4.27 15.33
C ALA A 101 3.62 3.06 15.57
N ASP A 102 3.00 1.93 15.89
CA ASP A 102 3.62 0.62 16.03
C ASP A 102 3.16 -0.38 14.96
N THR A 103 2.02 -0.10 14.30
CA THR A 103 1.53 -0.91 13.20
C THR A 103 0.98 -0.06 12.05
N ILE A 104 0.98 -0.68 10.87
CA ILE A 104 0.41 -0.16 9.62
C ILE A 104 -0.38 -1.26 8.91
N SER A 105 -1.54 -0.94 8.38
CA SER A 105 -2.23 -1.73 7.36
C SER A 105 -2.38 -0.93 6.08
N ILE A 106 -2.39 -1.61 4.93
CA ILE A 106 -2.51 -0.96 3.62
C ILE A 106 -3.64 -1.56 2.81
N ARG A 107 -4.30 -0.72 2.02
CA ARG A 107 -5.26 -1.15 1.00
C ARG A 107 -5.08 -0.38 -0.30
N ARG A 108 -5.37 -1.03 -1.41
CA ARG A 108 -5.44 -0.40 -2.72
C ARG A 108 -6.83 0.20 -2.92
N ILE A 109 -6.90 1.46 -3.37
CA ILE A 109 -8.16 2.13 -3.75
C ILE A 109 -8.33 2.07 -5.27
N SER A 110 -7.26 2.37 -6.03
CA SER A 110 -7.22 2.33 -7.50
C SER A 110 -5.79 2.08 -7.98
N ASP A 111 -5.57 2.14 -9.28
CA ASP A 111 -4.23 1.99 -9.86
C ASP A 111 -3.25 3.08 -9.43
N THR A 112 -3.75 4.26 -9.11
CA THR A 112 -2.92 5.39 -8.67
C THR A 112 -3.10 5.75 -7.20
N LYS A 113 -4.09 5.16 -6.51
CA LYS A 113 -4.40 5.48 -5.11
C LYS A 113 -4.25 4.29 -4.19
N GLY A 114 -3.67 4.53 -3.02
CA GLY A 114 -3.62 3.59 -1.91
C GLY A 114 -3.86 4.29 -0.59
N GLU A 115 -4.33 3.55 0.39
CA GLU A 115 -4.55 4.01 1.74
C GLU A 115 -3.68 3.22 2.70
N SER A 116 -3.18 3.91 3.73
CA SER A 116 -2.48 3.29 4.86
C SER A 116 -3.10 3.77 6.16
N THR A 117 -3.39 2.84 7.07
CA THR A 117 -3.87 3.15 8.41
C THR A 117 -2.76 2.88 9.40
N PHE A 118 -2.34 3.89 10.14
CA PHE A 118 -1.34 3.81 11.20
C PHE A 118 -2.01 3.71 12.56
N LYS A 119 -1.55 2.77 13.39
CA LYS A 119 -2.09 2.57 14.74
C LYS A 119 -0.98 2.59 15.78
N LYS A 120 -1.32 3.05 16.98
CA LYS A 120 -0.50 3.01 18.21
C LYS A 120 -1.30 2.30 19.28
N ALA A 121 -0.78 1.20 19.82
CA ALA A 121 -1.47 0.37 20.81
C ALA A 121 -2.92 0.03 20.36
N GLY A 122 -3.10 -0.32 19.08
CA GLY A 122 -4.40 -0.65 18.47
C GLY A 122 -5.31 0.54 18.13
N LYS A 123 -4.98 1.76 18.58
CA LYS A 123 -5.76 2.98 18.28
C LYS A 123 -5.29 3.59 16.96
N VAL A 124 -6.23 3.95 16.08
CA VAL A 124 -5.92 4.67 14.83
C VAL A 124 -5.39 6.06 15.16
N MET A 125 -4.18 6.34 14.71
CA MET A 125 -3.50 7.64 14.86
C MET A 125 -3.56 8.46 13.58
N ALA A 126 -3.40 7.80 12.42
CA ALA A 126 -3.44 8.50 11.14
C ALA A 126 -3.92 7.58 10.01
N ILE A 127 -4.57 8.20 9.04
CA ILE A 127 -4.91 7.61 7.74
C ILE A 127 -4.20 8.42 6.67
N ASN A 128 -3.39 7.75 5.86
CA ASN A 128 -2.69 8.35 4.73
C ASN A 128 -3.36 7.91 3.44
N VAL A 129 -3.75 8.85 2.61
CA VAL A 129 -4.18 8.59 1.23
C VAL A 129 -3.04 8.99 0.30
N ARG A 130 -2.43 8.01 -0.34
CA ARG A 130 -1.38 8.18 -1.33
C ARG A 130 -1.99 8.26 -2.72
N THR A 131 -1.62 9.29 -3.49
CA THR A 131 -2.02 9.48 -4.89
C THR A 131 -0.79 9.67 -5.76
N LEU A 132 -0.61 8.81 -6.77
CA LEU A 132 0.41 8.95 -7.79
C LEU A 132 -0.17 9.72 -8.98
N SER A 133 0.57 10.70 -9.51
CA SER A 133 0.19 11.42 -10.72
C SER A 133 0.18 10.48 -11.93
N ALA A 134 -0.60 10.82 -12.95
CA ALA A 134 -0.75 9.99 -14.16
C ALA A 134 0.57 9.78 -14.91
N ASP A 135 1.47 10.76 -14.87
CA ASP A 135 2.80 10.68 -15.47
C ASP A 135 3.84 9.96 -14.59
N GLY A 136 3.45 9.55 -13.38
CA GLY A 136 4.29 8.84 -12.42
C GLY A 136 5.44 9.66 -11.83
N LYS A 137 5.42 10.98 -11.91
CA LYS A 137 6.51 11.88 -11.46
C LYS A 137 6.26 12.55 -10.13
N THR A 138 5.00 12.64 -9.71
CA THR A 138 4.59 13.28 -8.45
C THR A 138 3.80 12.30 -7.60
N LEU A 139 4.13 12.25 -6.32
CA LEU A 139 3.44 11.49 -5.30
C LEU A 139 2.87 12.46 -4.27
N THR A 140 1.57 12.41 -4.04
CA THR A 140 0.90 13.17 -2.97
C THR A 140 0.47 12.23 -1.87
N ILE A 141 0.80 12.55 -0.62
CA ILE A 141 0.33 11.83 0.57
C ILE A 141 -0.46 12.82 1.44
N GLU A 142 -1.77 12.61 1.50
CA GLU A 142 -2.64 13.31 2.43
C GLU A 142 -2.74 12.49 3.71
N THR A 143 -2.38 13.09 4.85
CA THR A 143 -2.43 12.47 6.18
C THR A 143 -3.50 13.16 7.01
N LYS A 144 -4.46 12.41 7.53
CA LYS A 144 -5.46 12.86 8.51
C LYS A 144 -5.38 12.01 9.77
N GLY A 145 -5.45 12.64 10.94
CA GLY A 145 -5.39 11.93 12.21
C GLY A 145 -5.21 12.81 13.41
N THR A 146 -4.50 12.27 14.40
CA THR A 146 -4.10 12.96 15.63
C THR A 146 -2.63 12.72 15.91
N THR A 147 -1.97 13.72 16.46
CA THR A 147 -0.62 13.59 17.00
C THR A 147 -0.63 12.81 18.32
N VAL A 148 0.52 12.38 18.83
CA VAL A 148 0.62 11.67 20.13
C VAL A 148 0.14 12.50 21.30
N ASP A 149 0.22 13.83 21.22
CA ASP A 149 -0.31 14.78 22.21
C ASP A 149 -1.80 15.13 21.99
N GLY A 150 -2.48 14.40 21.09
CA GLY A 150 -3.93 14.47 20.89
C GLY A 150 -4.43 15.60 20.00
N LYS A 151 -3.54 16.38 19.36
CA LYS A 151 -3.94 17.47 18.46
C LYS A 151 -4.38 16.95 17.09
N PRO A 152 -5.39 17.55 16.46
CA PRO A 152 -5.74 17.22 15.07
C PRO A 152 -4.54 17.40 14.13
N ARG A 153 -4.36 16.45 13.21
CA ARG A 153 -3.32 16.48 12.18
C ARG A 153 -3.95 16.42 10.78
N HIS A 154 -3.50 17.34 9.92
CA HIS A 154 -3.82 17.31 8.49
C HIS A 154 -2.63 17.79 7.69
N ASP A 155 -1.93 16.86 7.05
CA ASP A 155 -0.78 17.17 6.19
C ASP A 155 -1.11 16.83 4.75
N VAL A 156 -0.61 17.63 3.82
CA VAL A 156 -0.55 17.30 2.39
C VAL A 156 0.91 17.40 1.98
N ALA A 157 1.57 16.26 1.90
CA ALA A 157 2.96 16.16 1.51
C ALA A 157 3.07 15.79 0.02
N VAL A 158 3.70 16.64 -0.75
CA VAL A 158 3.94 16.44 -2.19
C VAL A 158 5.41 16.09 -2.38
N TYR A 159 5.66 15.02 -3.13
CA TYR A 159 6.99 14.51 -3.42
C TYR A 159 7.21 14.48 -4.93
N ASP A 160 8.41 14.83 -5.34
CA ASP A 160 8.89 14.66 -6.70
C ASP A 160 9.86 13.44 -6.75
N LYS A 161 9.94 12.79 -7.92
CA LYS A 161 10.76 11.59 -8.15
C LYS A 161 12.21 11.93 -8.40
#